data_20a6f502b7cd900899d90d39214ea1ae
#
_entry.id   20a6f502b7cd900899d90d39214ea1ae
#
_cell.length_a   1.000
_cell.length_b   1.000
_cell.length_c   1.000
_cell.angle_alpha   90.00
_cell.angle_beta   90.00
_cell.angle_gamma   90.00
#
_symmetry.space_group_name_H-M   'P 1'
#
loop_
_entity.id
_entity.type
_entity.pdbx_description
1 polymer ?
#
loop_
_entity_poly.entity_id
_entity_poly.type
_entity_poly.pdbx_seq_one_letter_code
_entity_poly.pdbx_strand_id
1 'polypeptide(L)'
;MLWTPLRFGKYEELTLPEVVLRDPNWFFWQCGKSAFGGGDLAREAGWIRRQARAIKLPLENPNLSEVEYMFDRNGKLRHVTVVNAQHNRPADSGSIFRKNIDLSVPHEVGKQDCNGGQVIIEFLKRFVFCDEGITLTTEICEEFFDDDDNFDL
;
A
#
# COMPACT_ATOMS: atom_id res chain seq x y z
N MET A 1 -17.59 5.36 7.65
CA MET A 1 -17.39 6.60 6.87
C MET A 1 -17.97 6.43 5.48
N LEU A 2 -18.57 7.48 4.94
CA LEU A 2 -19.04 7.45 3.56
C LEU A 2 -17.93 7.96 2.64
N TRP A 3 -17.46 7.10 1.76
CA TRP A 3 -16.42 7.44 0.81
C TRP A 3 -17.01 7.98 -0.48
N THR A 4 -16.33 8.95 -1.10
CA THR A 4 -16.80 9.61 -2.33
C THR A 4 -16.36 8.82 -3.56
N PRO A 5 -17.29 8.41 -4.45
CA PRO A 5 -16.90 7.75 -5.69
C PRO A 5 -16.09 8.67 -6.60
N LEU A 6 -15.09 8.12 -7.29
CA LEU A 6 -14.31 8.86 -8.28
C LEU A 6 -15.20 9.22 -9.47
N ARG A 7 -14.93 10.39 -10.06
CA ARG A 7 -15.68 10.88 -11.22
C ARG A 7 -14.83 10.96 -12.48
N PHE A 8 -13.64 10.38 -12.45
CA PHE A 8 -12.72 10.43 -13.58
C PHE A 8 -11.82 9.21 -13.60
N GLY A 9 -11.18 8.98 -14.76
CA GLY A 9 -10.14 7.97 -14.91
C GLY A 9 -10.67 6.56 -15.03
N LYS A 10 -9.74 5.61 -15.03
CA LYS A 10 -10.08 4.20 -15.26
C LYS A 10 -10.80 3.54 -14.07
N TYR A 11 -10.79 4.20 -12.92
CA TYR A 11 -11.48 3.70 -11.73
C TYR A 11 -12.68 4.55 -11.34
N GLU A 12 -13.30 5.20 -12.33
CA GLU A 12 -14.51 5.96 -12.14
C GLU A 12 -15.57 5.09 -11.45
N GLU A 13 -16.34 5.69 -10.53
CA GLU A 13 -17.35 5.06 -9.69
C GLU A 13 -16.81 4.26 -8.50
N LEU A 14 -15.52 3.96 -8.44
CA LEU A 14 -14.93 3.30 -7.28
C LEU A 14 -14.53 4.32 -6.21
N THR A 15 -14.46 3.87 -4.95
CA THR A 15 -13.98 4.70 -3.86
C THR A 15 -12.49 4.48 -3.62
N LEU A 16 -11.82 5.44 -2.98
CA LEU A 16 -10.36 5.40 -2.81
C LEU A 16 -9.86 4.17 -2.05
N PRO A 17 -10.52 3.66 -1.01
CA PRO A 17 -10.09 2.41 -0.38
C PRO A 17 -9.96 1.26 -1.36
N GLU A 18 -10.92 1.08 -2.26
CA GLU A 18 -10.85 0.03 -3.26
C GLU A 18 -9.77 0.31 -4.30
N VAL A 19 -9.63 1.56 -4.73
CA VAL A 19 -8.66 1.97 -5.74
C VAL A 19 -7.22 1.69 -5.27
N VAL A 20 -6.88 2.10 -4.05
CA VAL A 20 -5.51 1.94 -3.55
C VAL A 20 -5.15 0.47 -3.34
N LEU A 21 -6.11 -0.38 -2.98
CA LEU A 21 -5.85 -1.81 -2.82
C LEU A 21 -5.91 -2.58 -4.14
N ARG A 22 -6.51 -1.99 -5.17
CA ARG A 22 -6.53 -2.59 -6.51
C ARG A 22 -5.32 -2.18 -7.35
N ASP A 23 -4.93 -0.91 -7.27
CA ASP A 23 -3.85 -0.34 -8.08
C ASP A 23 -3.15 0.78 -7.31
N PRO A 24 -2.28 0.42 -6.35
CA PRO A 24 -1.60 1.44 -5.54
C PRO A 24 -0.74 2.38 -6.36
N ASN A 25 -0.09 1.90 -7.42
CA ASN A 25 0.74 2.76 -8.25
C ASN A 25 -0.06 3.87 -8.92
N TRP A 26 -1.24 3.53 -9.46
CA TRP A 26 -2.12 4.53 -10.06
C TRP A 26 -2.54 5.58 -9.02
N PHE A 27 -2.92 5.12 -7.82
CA PHE A 27 -3.34 6.00 -6.74
C PHE A 27 -2.24 7.01 -6.37
N PHE A 28 -1.02 6.52 -6.11
CA PHE A 28 0.08 7.41 -5.70
C PHE A 28 0.53 8.33 -6.83
N TRP A 29 0.46 7.88 -8.07
CA TRP A 29 0.74 8.70 -9.22
C TRP A 29 -0.27 9.86 -9.32
N GLN A 30 -1.55 9.59 -9.13
CA GLN A 30 -2.58 10.63 -9.14
C GLN A 30 -2.40 11.61 -7.97
N CYS A 31 -2.00 11.14 -6.80
CA CYS A 31 -1.68 12.01 -5.67
C CYS A 31 -0.56 13.00 -6.04
N GLY A 32 0.49 12.52 -6.71
CA GLY A 32 1.61 13.35 -7.14
C GLY A 32 1.21 14.42 -8.15
N LYS A 33 0.16 14.18 -8.91
CA LYS A 33 -0.38 15.14 -9.89
C LYS A 33 -1.45 16.06 -9.32
N SER A 34 -1.81 15.89 -8.06
CA SER A 34 -2.95 16.60 -7.43
C SER A 34 -4.25 16.39 -8.21
N ALA A 35 -4.42 15.19 -8.79
CA ALA A 35 -5.54 14.89 -9.69
C ALA A 35 -6.88 14.81 -8.97
N PHE A 36 -6.89 14.66 -7.65
CA PHE A 36 -8.13 14.60 -6.86
C PHE A 36 -8.72 15.98 -6.57
N GLY A 37 -8.07 17.04 -7.02
CA GLY A 37 -8.57 18.41 -6.93
C GLY A 37 -8.63 18.94 -5.50
N GLY A 38 -9.69 19.69 -5.21
CA GLY A 38 -9.98 20.21 -3.89
C GLY A 38 -11.26 19.54 -3.35
N GLY A 39 -11.60 19.84 -2.11
CA GLY A 39 -12.83 19.36 -1.50
C GLY A 39 -12.72 17.98 -0.87
N ASP A 40 -13.87 17.27 -0.82
CA ASP A 40 -13.96 16.00 -0.09
C ASP A 40 -13.04 14.92 -0.63
N LEU A 41 -12.96 14.77 -1.93
CA LEU A 41 -12.15 13.71 -2.53
C LEU A 41 -10.66 13.93 -2.27
N ALA A 42 -10.20 15.19 -2.34
CA ALA A 42 -8.80 15.52 -2.03
C ALA A 42 -8.48 15.25 -0.55
N ARG A 43 -9.41 15.54 0.33
CA ARG A 43 -9.25 15.26 1.77
C ARG A 43 -9.16 13.75 2.01
N GLU A 44 -10.04 12.98 1.38
CA GLU A 44 -10.03 11.52 1.49
C GLU A 44 -8.74 10.95 0.91
N ALA A 45 -8.26 11.48 -0.23
CA ALA A 45 -7.00 11.04 -0.84
C ALA A 45 -5.81 11.28 0.09
N GLY A 46 -5.76 12.44 0.75
CA GLY A 46 -4.72 12.73 1.73
C GLY A 46 -4.77 11.79 2.93
N TRP A 47 -5.95 11.45 3.38
CA TRP A 47 -6.16 10.51 4.47
C TRP A 47 -5.70 9.09 4.08
N ILE A 48 -6.19 8.60 2.94
CA ILE A 48 -5.82 7.27 2.42
C ILE A 48 -4.30 7.19 2.16
N ARG A 49 -3.70 8.25 1.65
CA ARG A 49 -2.26 8.29 1.39
C ARG A 49 -1.45 8.04 2.67
N ARG A 50 -1.83 8.68 3.75
CA ARG A 50 -1.15 8.47 5.05
C ARG A 50 -1.37 7.06 5.56
N GLN A 51 -2.60 6.57 5.53
CA GLN A 51 -2.94 5.23 6.01
C GLN A 51 -2.23 4.14 5.18
N ALA A 52 -2.23 4.28 3.86
CA ALA A 52 -1.64 3.28 2.96
C ALA A 52 -0.12 3.16 3.12
N ARG A 53 0.52 4.17 3.70
CA ARG A 53 1.97 4.16 3.98
C ARG A 53 2.29 3.68 5.39
N ALA A 54 1.30 3.39 6.20
CA ALA A 54 1.48 3.12 7.61
C ALA A 54 0.66 1.92 8.09
N ILE A 55 0.52 0.89 7.25
CA ILE A 55 -0.23 -0.30 7.62
C ILE A 55 0.57 -1.11 8.64
N LYS A 56 -0.02 -1.37 9.79
CA LYS A 56 0.64 -2.12 10.87
C LYS A 56 0.89 -3.57 10.47
N LEU A 57 2.03 -4.08 10.90
CA LEU A 57 2.26 -5.52 10.89
C LEU A 57 1.35 -6.17 11.93
N PRO A 58 0.53 -7.16 11.55
CA PRO A 58 -0.37 -7.83 12.49
C PRO A 58 0.39 -8.87 13.34
N LEU A 59 1.35 -8.37 14.12
CA LEU A 59 2.21 -9.19 14.98
C LEU A 59 2.08 -8.73 16.42
N GLU A 60 2.35 -9.65 17.35
CA GLU A 60 2.30 -9.37 18.78
C GLU A 60 3.31 -8.28 19.17
N ASN A 61 4.53 -8.34 18.61
CA ASN A 61 5.59 -7.36 18.86
C ASN A 61 6.08 -6.78 17.55
N PRO A 62 5.30 -5.89 16.90
CA PRO A 62 5.67 -5.38 15.56
C PRO A 62 6.98 -4.60 15.53
N ASN A 63 7.43 -4.05 16.68
CA ASN A 63 8.68 -3.29 16.73
C ASN A 63 9.93 -4.15 16.55
N LEU A 64 9.80 -5.48 16.66
CA LEU A 64 10.91 -6.41 16.46
C LEU A 64 11.06 -6.83 15.00
N SER A 65 10.20 -6.37 14.14
CA SER A 65 10.17 -6.77 12.73
C SER A 65 10.12 -5.57 11.80
N GLU A 66 10.57 -5.79 10.58
CA GLU A 66 10.47 -4.81 9.50
C GLU A 66 9.99 -5.49 8.23
N VAL A 67 9.51 -4.69 7.30
CA VAL A 67 9.11 -5.17 5.98
C VAL A 67 10.27 -4.93 5.02
N GLU A 68 10.70 -5.97 4.34
CA GLU A 68 11.74 -5.90 3.33
C GLU A 68 11.13 -5.95 1.95
N TYR A 69 11.43 -4.95 1.14
CA TYR A 69 10.99 -4.83 -0.26
C TYR A 69 12.20 -5.09 -1.15
N MET A 70 12.19 -6.22 -1.86
CA MET A 70 13.31 -6.65 -2.69
C MET A 70 13.11 -6.26 -4.15
N PHE A 71 14.07 -5.52 -4.71
CA PHE A 71 14.03 -5.04 -6.08
C PHE A 71 15.08 -5.74 -6.94
N ASP A 72 14.76 -5.94 -8.22
CA ASP A 72 15.71 -6.48 -9.18
C ASP A 72 16.64 -5.37 -9.74
N ARG A 73 17.52 -5.76 -10.68
CA ARG A 73 18.48 -4.82 -11.30
C ARG A 73 17.80 -3.65 -12.02
N ASN A 74 16.57 -3.85 -12.48
CA ASN A 74 15.81 -2.84 -13.21
C ASN A 74 14.98 -1.96 -12.29
N GLY A 75 15.11 -2.12 -10.97
CA GLY A 75 14.35 -1.36 -10.00
C GLY A 75 12.91 -1.83 -9.86
N LYS A 76 12.58 -3.05 -10.27
CA LYS A 76 11.23 -3.59 -10.16
C LYS A 76 11.08 -4.41 -8.89
N LEU A 77 9.99 -4.20 -8.17
CA LEU A 77 9.69 -4.95 -6.96
C LEU A 77 9.38 -6.41 -7.30
N ARG A 78 10.13 -7.33 -6.69
CA ARG A 78 9.99 -8.76 -6.93
C ARG A 78 9.44 -9.53 -5.75
N HIS A 79 9.74 -9.08 -4.54
CA HIS A 79 9.33 -9.81 -3.34
C HIS A 79 9.18 -8.87 -2.17
N VAL A 80 8.21 -9.18 -1.29
CA VAL A 80 7.99 -8.47 -0.04
C VAL A 80 7.93 -9.52 1.06
N THR A 81 8.67 -9.31 2.14
CA THR A 81 8.66 -10.24 3.27
C THR A 81 8.87 -9.50 4.58
N VAL A 82 8.61 -10.18 5.69
CA VAL A 82 8.84 -9.66 7.03
C VAL A 82 10.12 -10.25 7.56
N VAL A 83 10.99 -9.39 8.09
CA VAL A 83 12.30 -9.82 8.62
C VAL A 83 12.50 -9.27 10.02
N ASN A 84 13.47 -9.82 10.75
CA ASN A 84 13.86 -9.35 12.07
C ASN A 84 14.54 -7.98 11.94
N ALA A 85 14.06 -6.98 12.66
CA ALA A 85 14.59 -5.62 12.63
C ALA A 85 16.04 -5.51 13.11
N GLN A 86 16.51 -6.47 13.92
CA GLN A 86 17.88 -6.48 14.46
C GLN A 86 18.86 -7.20 13.56
N HIS A 87 18.42 -7.72 12.43
CA HIS A 87 19.28 -8.46 11.52
C HIS A 87 20.26 -7.52 10.80
N ASN A 88 21.54 -7.93 10.71
CA ASN A 88 22.55 -7.18 9.96
C ASN A 88 22.23 -7.25 8.47
N ARG A 89 22.17 -6.08 7.83
CA ARG A 89 21.82 -5.95 6.41
C ARG A 89 23.06 -5.77 5.57
N PRO A 90 23.19 -6.52 4.45
CA PRO A 90 24.27 -6.24 3.49
C PRO A 90 24.09 -4.83 2.89
N ALA A 91 25.19 -4.12 2.67
CA ALA A 91 25.16 -2.74 2.17
C ALA A 91 24.53 -2.62 0.78
N ASP A 92 24.64 -3.68 -0.05
CA ASP A 92 24.18 -3.68 -1.44
C ASP A 92 23.06 -4.70 -1.68
N SER A 93 22.13 -4.80 -0.75
CA SER A 93 21.08 -5.83 -0.83
C SER A 93 20.04 -5.60 -1.93
N GLY A 94 19.96 -4.38 -2.49
CA GLY A 94 18.87 -4.04 -3.42
C GLY A 94 17.51 -4.00 -2.75
N SER A 95 17.49 -3.90 -1.43
CA SER A 95 16.27 -3.92 -0.64
C SER A 95 16.02 -2.58 0.04
N ILE A 96 14.74 -2.32 0.29
CA ILE A 96 14.29 -1.20 1.13
C ILE A 96 13.60 -1.80 2.34
N PHE A 97 13.83 -1.22 3.50
CA PHE A 97 13.25 -1.67 4.76
C PHE A 97 12.37 -0.59 5.35
N ARG A 98 11.17 -0.97 5.78
CA ARG A 98 10.22 -0.06 6.42
C ARG A 98 9.63 -0.73 7.66
N LYS A 99 9.31 0.07 8.66
CA LYS A 99 8.65 -0.39 9.87
C LYS A 99 7.25 -0.91 9.59
N ASN A 100 6.53 -0.25 8.69
CA ASN A 100 5.16 -0.57 8.34
C ASN A 100 5.07 -1.09 6.91
N ILE A 101 3.94 -1.72 6.58
CA ILE A 101 3.63 -2.04 5.19
C ILE A 101 3.28 -0.73 4.49
N ASP A 102 4.07 -0.37 3.49
CA ASP A 102 3.97 0.90 2.77
C ASP A 102 3.65 0.62 1.29
N LEU A 103 2.41 0.88 0.91
CA LEU A 103 1.93 0.61 -0.44
C LEU A 103 2.52 1.55 -1.49
N SER A 104 3.20 2.62 -1.07
CA SER A 104 3.81 3.57 -1.99
C SER A 104 5.20 3.16 -2.49
N VAL A 105 5.81 2.15 -1.87
CA VAL A 105 7.19 1.75 -2.19
C VAL A 105 7.40 1.40 -3.66
N PRO A 106 6.53 0.60 -4.32
CA PRO A 106 6.71 0.31 -5.74
C PRO A 106 6.71 1.57 -6.60
N HIS A 107 5.86 2.53 -6.28
CA HIS A 107 5.77 3.79 -7.02
C HIS A 107 6.99 4.68 -6.79
N GLU A 108 7.50 4.76 -5.56
CA GLU A 108 8.64 5.61 -5.23
C GLU A 108 9.93 5.15 -5.91
N VAL A 109 10.15 3.83 -6.01
CA VAL A 109 11.40 3.26 -6.51
C VAL A 109 11.30 2.93 -8.00
N GLY A 110 10.24 2.27 -8.41
CA GLY A 110 10.07 1.83 -9.78
C GLY A 110 8.89 2.51 -10.46
N LYS A 111 8.99 3.79 -10.77
CA LYS A 111 7.88 4.63 -11.25
C LYS A 111 7.04 4.04 -12.38
N GLN A 112 7.62 3.14 -13.17
CA GLN A 112 6.92 2.49 -14.29
C GLN A 112 6.70 0.99 -14.05
N ASP A 113 6.85 0.55 -12.81
CA ASP A 113 6.70 -0.86 -12.45
C ASP A 113 5.22 -1.17 -12.22
N CYS A 114 4.52 -1.53 -13.30
CA CYS A 114 3.10 -1.88 -13.24
C CYS A 114 2.85 -3.14 -12.41
N ASN A 115 3.83 -4.02 -12.27
CA ASN A 115 3.68 -5.29 -11.54
C ASN A 115 4.01 -5.17 -10.06
N GLY A 116 4.77 -4.16 -9.66
CA GLY A 116 5.18 -3.98 -8.27
C GLY A 116 3.99 -3.77 -7.34
N GLY A 117 2.95 -3.08 -7.82
CA GLY A 117 1.73 -2.92 -7.07
C GLY A 117 1.04 -4.25 -6.79
N GLN A 118 1.03 -5.15 -7.77
CA GLN A 118 0.46 -6.48 -7.60
C GLN A 118 1.22 -7.31 -6.57
N VAL A 119 2.55 -7.22 -6.59
CA VAL A 119 3.40 -7.95 -5.63
C VAL A 119 3.06 -7.55 -4.21
N ILE A 120 2.95 -6.24 -3.93
CA ILE A 120 2.67 -5.78 -2.58
C ILE A 120 1.23 -6.09 -2.15
N ILE A 121 0.27 -6.06 -3.06
CA ILE A 121 -1.12 -6.40 -2.72
C ILE A 121 -1.25 -7.91 -2.44
N GLU A 122 -0.56 -8.76 -3.18
CA GLU A 122 -0.53 -10.19 -2.89
C GLU A 122 0.07 -10.47 -1.51
N PHE A 123 1.13 -9.75 -1.15
CA PHE A 123 1.69 -9.83 0.20
C PHE A 123 0.66 -9.39 1.25
N LEU A 124 -0.04 -8.30 1.01
CA LEU A 124 -1.06 -7.80 1.92
C LEU A 124 -2.18 -8.83 2.13
N LYS A 125 -2.66 -9.45 1.06
CA LYS A 125 -3.68 -10.49 1.14
C LYS A 125 -3.24 -11.65 2.01
N ARG A 126 -2.01 -12.12 1.79
CA ARG A 126 -1.45 -13.27 2.50
C ARG A 126 -1.17 -12.94 3.96
N PHE A 127 -0.57 -11.79 4.23
CA PHE A 127 -0.05 -11.46 5.55
C PHE A 127 -1.06 -10.73 6.44
N VAL A 128 -1.83 -9.82 5.90
CA VAL A 128 -2.79 -9.02 6.68
C VAL A 128 -4.18 -9.63 6.66
N PHE A 129 -4.68 -9.98 5.48
CA PHE A 129 -6.00 -10.61 5.35
C PHE A 129 -5.97 -12.11 5.59
N CYS A 130 -4.78 -12.71 5.65
CA CYS A 130 -4.56 -14.14 5.90
C CYS A 130 -5.31 -15.06 4.91
N ASP A 131 -5.49 -14.58 3.67
CA ASP A 131 -6.22 -15.31 2.63
C ASP A 131 -5.73 -14.86 1.26
N GLU A 132 -4.83 -15.64 0.65
CA GLU A 132 -4.27 -15.31 -0.68
C GLU A 132 -5.33 -15.23 -1.78
N GLY A 133 -6.42 -15.96 -1.61
CA GLY A 133 -7.51 -16.01 -2.60
C GLY A 133 -8.60 -14.99 -2.37
N ILE A 134 -8.47 -14.10 -1.38
CA ILE A 134 -9.51 -13.13 -1.06
C ILE A 134 -9.76 -12.19 -2.24
N THR A 135 -11.04 -11.94 -2.52
CA THR A 135 -11.45 -10.88 -3.43
C THR A 135 -11.66 -9.62 -2.62
N LEU A 136 -10.85 -8.59 -2.89
CA LEU A 136 -10.95 -7.31 -2.18
C LEU A 136 -12.12 -6.50 -2.75
N THR A 137 -13.32 -6.76 -2.21
CA THR A 137 -14.53 -6.05 -2.60
C THR A 137 -14.51 -4.63 -2.06
N THR A 138 -15.40 -3.77 -2.57
CA THR A 138 -15.55 -2.40 -2.07
C THR A 138 -15.74 -2.40 -0.55
N GLU A 139 -16.63 -3.25 -0.05
CA GLU A 139 -16.96 -3.34 1.37
C GLU A 139 -15.73 -3.71 2.22
N ILE A 140 -14.98 -4.74 1.80
CA ILE A 140 -13.78 -5.17 2.53
C ILE A 140 -12.73 -4.06 2.55
N CYS A 141 -12.52 -3.40 1.43
CA CYS A 141 -11.56 -2.29 1.34
C CYS A 141 -11.95 -1.12 2.23
N GLU A 142 -13.21 -0.73 2.20
CA GLU A 142 -13.70 0.38 3.02
C GLU A 142 -13.63 0.05 4.51
N GLU A 143 -14.01 -1.16 4.91
CA GLU A 143 -13.91 -1.60 6.31
C GLU A 143 -12.46 -1.59 6.79
N PHE A 144 -11.53 -2.00 5.93
CA PHE A 144 -10.10 -1.99 6.28
C PHE A 144 -9.61 -0.57 6.58
N PHE A 145 -9.95 0.40 5.74
CA PHE A 145 -9.51 1.79 5.93
C PHE A 145 -10.31 2.53 6.98
N ASP A 146 -11.52 2.07 7.31
CA ASP A 146 -12.32 2.67 8.39
C ASP A 146 -11.84 2.25 9.79
N ASP A 147 -11.03 1.22 9.90
CA ASP A 147 -10.51 0.72 11.18
C ASP A 147 -9.13 1.31 11.46
N ASP A 148 -9.08 2.30 12.34
CA ASP A 148 -7.85 2.99 12.72
C ASP A 148 -6.81 2.07 13.34
N ASP A 149 -7.23 0.93 13.89
CA ASP A 149 -6.31 -0.04 14.50
C ASP A 149 -5.41 -0.72 13.47
N ASN A 150 -5.75 -0.62 12.20
CA ASN A 150 -4.92 -1.18 11.12
C ASN A 150 -3.69 -0.33 10.78
N PHE A 151 -3.59 0.86 11.35
CA PHE A 151 -2.57 1.83 10.93
C PHE A 151 -1.79 2.41 12.12
N ASP A 152 -0.53 2.72 11.84
CA ASP A 152 0.40 3.31 12.81
C ASP A 152 0.56 4.80 12.49
N LEU A 153 -0.46 5.58 12.81
CA LEU A 153 -0.53 7.01 12.49
C LEU A 153 0.02 7.91 13.59
#